data_9f56e94a7150b0d6a54bf445f786a7dd
#
_entry.id   9f56e94a7150b0d6a54bf445f786a7dd
#
_cell.length_a   1.000
_cell.length_b   1.000
_cell.length_c   1.000
_cell.angle_alpha   90.00
_cell.angle_beta   90.00
_cell.angle_gamma   90.00
#
_symmetry.space_group_name_H-M   'P 1'
#
loop_
_entity.id
_entity.type
_entity.pdbx_description
1 polymer ?
#
loop_
_entity_poly.entity_id
_entity_poly.type
_entity_poly.pdbx_seq_one_letter_code
_entity_poly.pdbx_strand_id
1 'polypeptide(L)'
;MSRIRLPLILSGALLAIQLVASAYQAPVKVNRGEYFPARDNWERRKPADVGMDAAKLHAAVEFMKSHETAAPARDFSDQEIIFGKLLGSIPAERGATNGLIIRQGYIVAEFGDTERPDPTYSVAKSMLSTVAGIALDRGLIPNLDDPIANVVEDGGYDSPHNRLVTWRHHLQQESEWEGEMWGKNANFLGKEAFGGAEMKPRPIQAPGSFYEYNDVRINRFALSLLRLFKKPIPDVFRDEVMNPIGASTTWKWVPNPVKASGEW
;
A
#
# COMPACT_ATOMS: atom_id res chain seq x y z
N MET A 1 -36.27 -15.44 74.24
CA MET A 1 -36.66 -15.51 72.81
C MET A 1 -36.20 -14.26 72.13
N SER A 2 -35.02 -14.31 71.57
CA SER A 2 -34.34 -13.14 70.93
C SER A 2 -34.45 -13.30 69.39
N ARG A 3 -35.07 -12.32 68.74
CA ARG A 3 -35.19 -12.28 67.27
C ARG A 3 -33.99 -11.52 66.70
N ILE A 4 -33.10 -12.23 66.01
CA ILE A 4 -31.99 -11.69 65.24
C ILE A 4 -32.55 -11.16 63.91
N ARG A 5 -32.41 -9.87 63.67
CA ARG A 5 -32.68 -9.25 62.36
C ARG A 5 -31.37 -9.23 61.56
N LEU A 6 -31.33 -9.90 60.42
CA LEU A 6 -30.28 -9.76 59.41
C LEU A 6 -30.53 -8.50 58.58
N PRO A 7 -29.53 -7.68 58.33
CA PRO A 7 -29.62 -6.61 57.33
C PRO A 7 -29.38 -7.14 55.92
N LEU A 8 -30.30 -6.83 55.00
CA LEU A 8 -30.17 -7.04 53.57
C LEU A 8 -29.13 -6.00 53.04
N ILE A 9 -27.98 -6.48 52.58
CA ILE A 9 -27.03 -5.67 51.85
C ILE A 9 -27.42 -5.74 50.38
N LEU A 10 -28.03 -4.67 49.85
CA LEU A 10 -28.19 -4.46 48.39
C LEU A 10 -26.84 -4.05 47.80
N SER A 11 -26.17 -5.00 47.17
CA SER A 11 -25.00 -4.68 46.36
C SER A 11 -25.47 -4.18 44.99
N GLY A 12 -25.53 -2.86 44.82
CA GLY A 12 -25.74 -2.23 43.55
C GLY A 12 -24.46 -2.33 42.69
N ALA A 13 -24.45 -3.24 41.74
CA ALA A 13 -23.43 -3.25 40.71
C ALA A 13 -23.69 -2.10 39.74
N LEU A 14 -22.94 -0.98 39.88
CA LEU A 14 -22.87 0.05 38.86
C LEU A 14 -22.09 -0.51 37.65
N LEU A 15 -22.81 -0.84 36.60
CA LEU A 15 -22.26 -1.16 35.29
C LEU A 15 -21.79 0.17 34.69
N ALA A 16 -20.49 0.46 34.80
CA ALA A 16 -19.87 1.58 34.08
C ALA A 16 -19.77 1.19 32.60
N ILE A 17 -20.73 1.63 31.79
CA ILE A 17 -20.65 1.59 30.34
C ILE A 17 -19.63 2.65 29.95
N GLN A 18 -18.38 2.26 29.71
CA GLN A 18 -17.41 3.11 29.04
C GLN A 18 -17.82 3.26 27.57
N LEU A 19 -18.47 4.35 27.24
CA LEU A 19 -18.59 4.83 25.88
C LEU A 19 -17.16 5.13 25.38
N VAL A 20 -16.59 4.23 24.59
CA VAL A 20 -15.43 4.53 23.77
C VAL A 20 -15.91 5.54 22.72
N ALA A 21 -15.79 6.80 23.04
CA ALA A 21 -15.94 7.88 22.06
C ALA A 21 -14.81 7.67 21.05
N SER A 22 -15.14 7.08 19.90
CA SER A 22 -14.29 7.10 18.72
C SER A 22 -13.94 8.57 18.49
N ALA A 23 -12.69 8.94 18.71
CA ALA A 23 -12.19 10.25 18.38
C ALA A 23 -12.23 10.38 16.85
N TYR A 24 -13.38 10.79 16.35
CA TYR A 24 -13.53 11.28 14.99
C TYR A 24 -12.57 12.46 14.89
N GLN A 25 -11.42 12.24 14.27
CA GLN A 25 -10.52 13.36 13.99
C GLN A 25 -11.30 14.36 13.16
N ALA A 26 -11.42 15.57 13.67
CA ALA A 26 -12.08 16.65 12.95
C ALA A 26 -11.45 16.72 11.55
N PRO A 27 -12.28 16.88 10.50
CA PRO A 27 -11.77 16.98 9.15
C PRO A 27 -10.68 18.05 9.12
N VAL A 28 -9.53 17.70 8.55
CA VAL A 28 -8.40 18.63 8.36
C VAL A 28 -9.00 19.90 7.79
N LYS A 29 -8.83 21.04 8.48
CA LYS A 29 -9.28 22.33 7.96
C LYS A 29 -8.51 22.58 6.67
N VAL A 30 -9.13 22.26 5.53
CA VAL A 30 -8.62 22.64 4.23
C VAL A 30 -8.53 24.17 4.22
N ASN A 31 -7.33 24.68 4.03
CA ASN A 31 -7.10 26.11 3.92
C ASN A 31 -7.98 26.64 2.78
N ARG A 32 -8.81 27.66 3.02
CA ARG A 32 -9.77 28.19 2.03
C ARG A 32 -9.09 28.87 0.82
N GLY A 33 -8.02 28.32 0.32
CA GLY A 33 -7.26 28.77 -0.85
C GLY A 33 -6.61 27.62 -1.60
N GLU A 34 -6.74 26.38 -1.11
CA GLU A 34 -6.20 25.23 -1.82
C GLU A 34 -7.20 24.74 -2.87
N TYR A 35 -6.73 24.66 -4.11
CA TYR A 35 -7.50 24.12 -5.22
C TYR A 35 -7.26 22.61 -5.31
N PHE A 36 -8.35 21.86 -5.29
CA PHE A 36 -8.34 20.42 -5.57
C PHE A 36 -9.15 20.20 -6.86
N PRO A 37 -8.55 19.64 -7.90
CA PRO A 37 -9.26 19.41 -9.15
C PRO A 37 -10.41 18.41 -8.93
N ALA A 38 -11.53 18.66 -9.60
CA ALA A 38 -12.61 17.68 -9.69
C ALA A 38 -12.17 16.50 -10.57
N ARG A 39 -12.86 15.36 -10.42
CA ARG A 39 -12.69 14.23 -11.34
C ARG A 39 -12.83 14.71 -12.77
N ASP A 40 -11.92 14.30 -13.64
CA ASP A 40 -11.95 14.57 -15.08
C ASP A 40 -11.90 16.07 -15.47
N ASN A 41 -11.58 16.97 -14.53
CA ASN A 41 -11.48 18.40 -14.79
C ASN A 41 -10.26 19.02 -14.10
N TRP A 42 -9.07 18.68 -14.61
CA TRP A 42 -7.81 19.23 -14.14
C TRP A 42 -7.49 20.52 -14.90
N GLU A 43 -7.57 21.65 -14.19
CA GLU A 43 -7.22 22.95 -14.78
C GLU A 43 -5.72 23.06 -15.05
N ARG A 44 -5.41 23.77 -16.14
CA ARG A 44 -4.04 24.10 -16.54
C ARG A 44 -3.75 25.55 -16.19
N ARG A 45 -2.53 25.81 -15.72
CA ARG A 45 -2.02 27.16 -15.42
C ARG A 45 -0.67 27.37 -16.08
N LYS A 46 -0.39 28.63 -16.46
CA LYS A 46 0.97 28.98 -16.89
C LYS A 46 1.91 28.85 -15.69
N PRO A 47 3.14 28.36 -15.87
CA PRO A 47 4.10 28.22 -14.78
C PRO A 47 4.29 29.51 -13.97
N ALA A 48 4.38 30.66 -14.63
CA ALA A 48 4.54 31.96 -13.98
C ALA A 48 3.37 32.32 -13.05
N ASP A 49 2.14 31.92 -13.39
CA ASP A 49 0.94 32.23 -12.60
C ASP A 49 0.93 31.51 -11.24
N VAL A 50 1.73 30.46 -11.12
CA VAL A 50 1.88 29.65 -9.89
C VAL A 50 3.30 29.74 -9.30
N GLY A 51 4.05 30.77 -9.66
CA GLY A 51 5.37 31.09 -9.10
C GLY A 51 6.49 30.18 -9.59
N MET A 52 6.37 29.58 -10.78
CA MET A 52 7.42 28.77 -11.39
C MET A 52 8.09 29.51 -12.55
N ASP A 53 9.38 29.31 -12.70
CA ASP A 53 10.16 29.80 -13.84
C ASP A 53 9.86 28.95 -15.07
N ALA A 54 9.18 29.54 -16.05
CA ALA A 54 8.74 28.82 -17.25
C ALA A 54 9.92 28.32 -18.10
N ALA A 55 11.05 29.04 -18.16
CA ALA A 55 12.20 28.65 -18.96
C ALA A 55 12.91 27.43 -18.30
N LYS A 56 13.08 27.46 -16.98
CA LYS A 56 13.66 26.33 -16.23
C LYS A 56 12.77 25.10 -16.30
N LEU A 57 11.46 25.28 -16.20
CA LEU A 57 10.51 24.18 -16.31
C LEU A 57 10.57 23.55 -17.71
N HIS A 58 10.58 24.36 -18.75
CA HIS A 58 10.74 23.88 -20.13
C HIS A 58 12.06 23.11 -20.30
N ALA A 59 13.18 23.68 -19.83
CA ALA A 59 14.48 23.01 -19.90
C ALA A 59 14.47 21.65 -19.15
N ALA A 60 13.80 21.56 -18.01
CA ALA A 60 13.67 20.30 -17.26
C ALA A 60 12.86 19.25 -18.03
N VAL A 61 11.77 19.66 -18.70
CA VAL A 61 10.97 18.76 -19.53
C VAL A 61 11.76 18.26 -20.75
N GLU A 62 12.49 19.15 -21.44
CA GLU A 62 13.33 18.76 -22.59
C GLU A 62 14.50 17.87 -22.16
N PHE A 63 15.11 18.15 -21.01
CA PHE A 63 16.13 17.28 -20.45
C PHE A 63 15.57 15.86 -20.21
N MET A 64 14.42 15.74 -19.59
CA MET A 64 13.78 14.45 -19.32
C MET A 64 13.47 13.69 -20.61
N LYS A 65 12.90 14.34 -21.62
CA LYS A 65 12.63 13.73 -22.94
C LYS A 65 13.90 13.24 -23.63
N SER A 66 14.99 13.98 -23.52
CA SER A 66 16.28 13.62 -24.14
C SER A 66 17.04 12.53 -23.39
N HIS A 67 16.60 12.18 -22.16
CA HIS A 67 17.25 11.16 -21.32
C HIS A 67 16.34 9.95 -21.10
N GLU A 68 15.44 9.67 -22.01
CA GLU A 68 14.69 8.42 -21.98
C GLU A 68 15.66 7.23 -22.05
N THR A 69 15.36 6.18 -21.30
CA THR A 69 16.18 4.96 -21.31
C THR A 69 16.26 4.36 -22.70
N ALA A 70 17.47 4.03 -23.14
CA ALA A 70 17.70 3.28 -24.37
C ALA A 70 17.35 1.77 -24.25
N ALA A 71 16.96 1.30 -23.06
CA ALA A 71 16.50 -0.07 -22.88
C ALA A 71 15.28 -0.32 -23.76
N PRO A 72 15.21 -1.49 -24.44
CA PRO A 72 14.06 -1.84 -25.27
C PRO A 72 12.77 -1.78 -24.46
N ALA A 73 11.67 -1.46 -25.12
CA ALA A 73 10.35 -1.54 -24.53
C ALA A 73 10.20 -2.93 -23.88
N ARG A 74 9.74 -2.95 -22.63
CA ARG A 74 9.58 -4.19 -21.91
C ARG A 74 8.43 -4.97 -22.53
N ASP A 75 8.71 -6.17 -22.97
CA ASP A 75 7.71 -7.16 -23.28
C ASP A 75 7.24 -7.80 -21.96
N PHE A 76 5.95 -7.73 -21.68
CA PHE A 76 5.34 -8.33 -20.51
C PHE A 76 4.60 -9.63 -20.82
N SER A 77 4.81 -10.22 -21.99
CA SER A 77 4.20 -11.52 -22.34
C SER A 77 4.57 -12.63 -21.34
N ASP A 78 5.78 -12.56 -20.76
CA ASP A 78 6.29 -13.52 -19.79
C ASP A 78 6.01 -13.14 -18.33
N GLN A 79 4.94 -12.42 -18.07
CA GLN A 79 4.60 -11.90 -16.73
C GLN A 79 4.53 -12.98 -15.65
N GLU A 80 4.05 -14.17 -15.98
CA GLU A 80 3.93 -15.27 -15.04
C GLU A 80 5.29 -15.76 -14.52
N ILE A 81 6.36 -15.60 -15.30
CA ILE A 81 7.72 -15.93 -14.88
C ILE A 81 8.16 -14.99 -13.75
N ILE A 82 7.83 -13.71 -13.88
CA ILE A 82 8.26 -12.65 -12.95
C ILE A 82 7.33 -12.57 -11.73
N PHE A 83 6.01 -12.49 -11.99
CA PHE A 83 5.02 -12.15 -10.98
C PHE A 83 4.18 -13.35 -10.52
N GLY A 84 4.40 -14.54 -11.11
CA GLY A 84 3.54 -15.69 -10.93
C GLY A 84 2.19 -15.49 -11.63
N LYS A 85 1.26 -16.41 -11.39
CA LYS A 85 -0.09 -16.34 -11.97
C LYS A 85 -0.81 -15.10 -11.51
N LEU A 86 -1.37 -14.35 -12.46
CA LEU A 86 -2.18 -13.16 -12.19
C LEU A 86 -3.68 -13.48 -12.34
N LEU A 87 -4.52 -12.83 -11.57
CA LEU A 87 -6.00 -12.89 -11.69
C LEU A 87 -6.53 -11.75 -12.58
N GLY A 88 -5.92 -11.58 -13.70
CA GLY A 88 -6.27 -10.58 -14.71
C GLY A 88 -5.11 -10.36 -15.66
N SER A 89 -5.33 -9.55 -16.68
CA SER A 89 -4.32 -9.18 -17.65
C SER A 89 -3.75 -7.79 -17.33
N ILE A 90 -2.44 -7.63 -17.52
CA ILE A 90 -1.79 -6.34 -17.64
C ILE A 90 -1.46 -6.11 -19.13
N PRO A 91 -1.25 -4.85 -19.57
CA PRO A 91 -0.83 -4.58 -20.95
C PRO A 91 0.44 -5.35 -21.29
N ALA A 92 0.51 -5.90 -22.52
CA ALA A 92 1.70 -6.61 -23.00
C ALA A 92 2.89 -5.65 -23.19
N GLU A 93 2.60 -4.37 -23.50
CA GLU A 93 3.60 -3.36 -23.75
C GLU A 93 3.34 -2.10 -22.89
N ARG A 94 4.39 -1.45 -22.43
CA ARG A 94 4.29 -0.14 -21.79
C ARG A 94 4.04 0.97 -22.82
N GLY A 95 3.44 2.06 -22.41
CA GLY A 95 3.39 3.30 -23.18
C GLY A 95 4.76 3.95 -23.36
N ALA A 96 4.83 4.91 -24.28
CA ALA A 96 5.98 5.80 -24.40
C ALA A 96 6.11 6.69 -23.15
N THR A 97 7.29 7.30 -22.99
CA THR A 97 7.54 8.22 -21.87
C THR A 97 6.54 9.37 -21.86
N ASN A 98 5.92 9.57 -20.74
CA ASN A 98 4.98 10.66 -20.50
C ASN A 98 5.21 11.26 -19.11
N GLY A 99 4.61 12.41 -18.85
CA GLY A 99 4.72 13.03 -17.55
C GLY A 99 3.82 14.23 -17.36
N LEU A 100 3.49 14.43 -16.08
CA LEU A 100 2.73 15.57 -15.58
C LEU A 100 3.55 16.32 -14.53
N ILE A 101 3.52 17.64 -14.59
CA ILE A 101 4.04 18.49 -13.52
C ILE A 101 2.86 19.27 -12.96
N ILE A 102 2.62 19.10 -11.66
CA ILE A 102 1.51 19.71 -10.96
C ILE A 102 2.03 20.67 -9.91
N ARG A 103 1.47 21.86 -9.86
CA ARG A 103 1.74 22.87 -8.85
C ARG A 103 0.44 23.44 -8.28
N GLN A 104 0.26 23.36 -6.98
CA GLN A 104 -0.93 23.86 -6.29
C GLN A 104 -2.25 23.29 -6.86
N GLY A 105 -2.24 22.01 -7.27
CA GLY A 105 -3.40 21.35 -7.89
C GLY A 105 -3.57 21.58 -9.39
N TYR A 106 -2.81 22.49 -10.02
CA TYR A 106 -2.89 22.79 -11.44
C TYR A 106 -1.84 22.06 -12.26
N ILE A 107 -2.20 21.59 -13.45
CA ILE A 107 -1.23 21.09 -14.43
C ILE A 107 -0.49 22.30 -15.01
N VAL A 108 0.84 22.32 -14.86
CA VAL A 108 1.72 23.38 -15.37
C VAL A 108 2.59 22.94 -16.52
N ALA A 109 2.82 21.65 -16.67
CA ALA A 109 3.41 21.03 -17.85
C ALA A 109 2.89 19.60 -18.01
N GLU A 110 2.78 19.16 -19.25
CA GLU A 110 2.30 17.84 -19.64
C GLU A 110 2.97 17.44 -20.95
N PHE A 111 3.35 16.18 -21.08
CA PHE A 111 3.88 15.64 -22.32
C PHE A 111 3.62 14.15 -22.42
N GLY A 112 3.55 13.65 -23.66
CA GLY A 112 3.20 12.27 -23.96
C GLY A 112 1.73 11.96 -23.70
N ASP A 113 1.38 10.67 -23.70
CA ASP A 113 0.02 10.19 -23.44
C ASP A 113 -0.17 9.95 -21.94
N THR A 114 -0.64 10.97 -21.24
CA THR A 114 -0.84 10.94 -19.78
C THR A 114 -2.17 10.33 -19.38
N GLU A 115 -3.05 10.03 -20.32
CA GLU A 115 -4.34 9.38 -20.07
C GLU A 115 -4.25 7.86 -20.20
N ARG A 116 -3.16 7.34 -20.78
CA ARG A 116 -2.96 5.91 -20.95
C ARG A 116 -2.74 5.23 -19.60
N PRO A 117 -3.56 4.23 -19.25
CA PRO A 117 -3.28 3.37 -18.11
C PRO A 117 -2.07 2.48 -18.38
N ASP A 118 -1.08 2.57 -17.53
CA ASP A 118 0.12 1.71 -17.57
C ASP A 118 0.39 1.06 -16.22
N PRO A 119 1.10 -0.09 -16.19
CA PRO A 119 1.49 -0.73 -14.95
C PRO A 119 2.38 0.19 -14.10
N THR A 120 1.96 0.47 -12.87
CA THR A 120 2.70 1.33 -11.95
C THR A 120 3.74 0.56 -11.14
N TYR A 121 3.77 -0.76 -11.29
CA TYR A 121 4.69 -1.66 -10.58
C TYR A 121 4.75 -1.37 -9.09
N SER A 122 5.94 -1.09 -8.57
CA SER A 122 6.17 -0.90 -7.14
C SER A 122 5.55 0.36 -6.54
N VAL A 123 4.99 1.26 -7.33
CA VAL A 123 4.13 2.33 -6.78
C VAL A 123 2.92 1.73 -6.04
N ALA A 124 2.50 0.51 -6.40
CA ALA A 124 1.48 -0.22 -5.66
C ALA A 124 1.83 -0.41 -4.17
N LYS A 125 3.11 -0.43 -3.80
CA LYS A 125 3.55 -0.48 -2.39
C LYS A 125 3.18 0.78 -1.61
N SER A 126 3.21 1.95 -2.25
CA SER A 126 2.74 3.21 -1.64
C SER A 126 1.22 3.18 -1.42
N MET A 127 0.48 2.61 -2.36
CA MET A 127 -0.97 2.41 -2.22
C MET A 127 -1.27 1.43 -1.07
N LEU A 128 -0.48 0.35 -0.97
CA LEU A 128 -0.59 -0.62 0.12
C LEU A 128 -0.29 0.01 1.49
N SER A 129 0.74 0.86 1.58
CA SER A 129 1.04 1.57 2.83
C SER A 129 -0.08 2.53 3.24
N THR A 130 -0.78 3.15 2.27
CA THR A 130 -1.97 3.96 2.53
C THR A 130 -3.10 3.11 3.11
N VAL A 131 -3.32 1.90 2.59
CA VAL A 131 -4.30 0.96 3.16
C VAL A 131 -3.93 0.56 4.58
N ALA A 132 -2.65 0.36 4.88
CA ALA A 132 -2.20 0.11 6.25
C ALA A 132 -2.46 1.32 7.17
N GLY A 133 -2.30 2.55 6.67
CA GLY A 133 -2.68 3.77 7.38
C GLY A 133 -4.17 3.81 7.73
N ILE A 134 -5.03 3.41 6.79
CA ILE A 134 -6.48 3.28 7.05
C ILE A 134 -6.76 2.23 8.14
N ALA A 135 -6.04 1.10 8.13
CA ALA A 135 -6.20 0.09 9.17
C ALA A 135 -5.81 0.64 10.57
N LEU A 136 -4.76 1.45 10.63
CA LEU A 136 -4.33 2.13 11.85
C LEU A 136 -5.39 3.14 12.32
N ASP A 137 -5.85 4.02 11.43
CA ASP A 137 -6.87 5.04 11.72
C ASP A 137 -8.19 4.41 12.23
N ARG A 138 -8.52 3.24 11.75
CA ARG A 138 -9.71 2.47 12.17
C ARG A 138 -9.50 1.64 13.44
N GLY A 139 -8.31 1.62 13.99
CA GLY A 139 -7.96 0.81 15.15
C GLY A 139 -7.93 -0.71 14.85
N LEU A 140 -7.94 -1.11 13.58
CA LEU A 140 -7.72 -2.50 13.19
C LEU A 140 -6.26 -2.93 13.46
N ILE A 141 -5.35 -1.99 13.34
CA ILE A 141 -3.97 -2.07 13.82
C ILE A 141 -3.88 -1.13 15.01
N PRO A 142 -3.84 -1.63 16.25
CA PRO A 142 -3.78 -0.76 17.43
C PRO A 142 -2.47 0.00 17.53
N ASN A 143 -1.35 -0.66 17.18
CA ASN A 143 -0.01 -0.08 17.16
C ASN A 143 0.82 -0.75 16.05
N LEU A 144 1.60 0.06 15.31
CA LEU A 144 2.49 -0.47 14.26
C LEU A 144 3.58 -1.38 14.81
N ASP A 145 3.93 -1.27 16.07
CA ASP A 145 4.94 -2.09 16.73
C ASP A 145 4.38 -3.40 17.34
N ASP A 146 3.07 -3.60 17.24
CA ASP A 146 2.47 -4.86 17.64
C ASP A 146 2.80 -5.97 16.64
N PRO A 147 3.09 -7.20 17.13
CA PRO A 147 3.24 -8.36 16.27
C PRO A 147 1.98 -8.65 15.45
N ILE A 148 2.17 -8.92 14.16
CA ILE A 148 1.05 -9.27 13.27
C ILE A 148 0.38 -10.56 13.70
N ALA A 149 1.12 -11.49 14.31
CA ALA A 149 0.61 -12.72 14.88
C ALA A 149 -0.52 -12.52 15.91
N ASN A 150 -0.66 -11.33 16.50
CA ASN A 150 -1.71 -11.04 17.47
C ASN A 150 -3.12 -10.97 16.84
N VAL A 151 -3.21 -10.74 15.53
CA VAL A 151 -4.48 -10.51 14.83
C VAL A 151 -4.62 -11.28 13.51
N VAL A 152 -3.54 -11.86 12.99
CA VAL A 152 -3.55 -12.67 11.75
C VAL A 152 -3.19 -14.09 12.07
N GLU A 153 -4.21 -14.96 12.04
CA GLU A 153 -4.13 -16.38 12.42
C GLU A 153 -4.23 -17.28 11.18
N ASP A 154 -3.34 -17.12 10.21
CA ASP A 154 -3.34 -17.88 8.96
C ASP A 154 -2.12 -18.82 8.80
N GLY A 155 -1.38 -19.06 9.88
CA GLY A 155 -0.19 -19.91 9.90
C GLY A 155 1.10 -19.20 9.46
N GLY A 156 1.03 -18.05 8.80
CA GLY A 156 2.20 -17.37 8.26
C GLY A 156 3.10 -16.70 9.30
N TYR A 157 2.63 -16.59 10.55
CA TYR A 157 3.37 -15.99 11.66
C TYR A 157 3.53 -16.94 12.85
N ASP A 158 3.36 -18.26 12.67
CA ASP A 158 3.38 -19.23 13.77
C ASP A 158 4.78 -19.62 14.23
N SER A 159 5.80 -19.52 13.36
CA SER A 159 7.16 -19.81 13.76
C SER A 159 7.67 -18.86 14.85
N PRO A 160 8.59 -19.29 15.72
CA PRO A 160 9.18 -18.40 16.73
C PRO A 160 9.81 -17.13 16.13
N HIS A 161 10.35 -17.23 14.91
CA HIS A 161 10.93 -16.10 14.19
C HIS A 161 9.85 -15.15 13.66
N ASN A 162 8.89 -15.67 12.88
CA ASN A 162 7.86 -14.86 12.26
C ASN A 162 6.91 -14.20 13.27
N ARG A 163 6.74 -14.81 14.43
CA ARG A 163 5.92 -14.27 15.53
C ARG A 163 6.39 -12.90 16.04
N LEU A 164 7.66 -12.55 15.79
CA LEU A 164 8.25 -11.27 16.16
C LEU A 164 8.04 -10.17 15.10
N VAL A 165 7.52 -10.53 13.93
CA VAL A 165 7.32 -9.58 12.85
C VAL A 165 6.17 -8.64 13.17
N THR A 166 6.43 -7.33 13.13
CA THR A 166 5.45 -6.27 13.37
C THR A 166 4.96 -5.65 12.06
N TRP A 167 3.89 -4.89 12.12
CA TRP A 167 3.38 -4.09 11.01
C TRP A 167 4.43 -3.11 10.50
N ARG A 168 5.17 -2.45 11.41
CA ARG A 168 6.27 -1.54 11.10
C ARG A 168 7.38 -2.23 10.30
N HIS A 169 7.78 -3.42 10.71
CA HIS A 169 8.84 -4.16 10.02
C HIS A 169 8.50 -4.42 8.55
N HIS A 170 7.24 -4.74 8.22
CA HIS A 170 6.83 -4.87 6.83
C HIS A 170 6.80 -3.53 6.10
N LEU A 171 6.27 -2.47 6.71
CA LEU A 171 6.22 -1.13 6.13
C LEU A 171 7.61 -0.58 5.81
N GLN A 172 8.60 -0.87 6.65
CA GLN A 172 9.99 -0.47 6.48
C GLN A 172 10.82 -1.45 5.63
N GLN A 173 10.23 -2.57 5.22
CA GLN A 173 10.91 -3.68 4.53
C GLN A 173 12.07 -4.28 5.33
N GLU A 174 11.88 -4.37 6.64
CA GLU A 174 12.81 -4.96 7.62
C GLU A 174 12.21 -6.20 8.28
N SER A 175 11.16 -6.79 7.69
CA SER A 175 10.41 -7.86 8.34
C SER A 175 11.20 -9.15 8.52
N GLU A 176 12.18 -9.42 7.66
CA GLU A 176 12.90 -10.70 7.64
C GLU A 176 11.97 -11.93 7.72
N TRP A 177 10.72 -11.76 7.30
CA TRP A 177 9.73 -12.83 7.31
C TRP A 177 10.23 -14.03 6.50
N GLU A 178 10.09 -15.23 7.07
CA GLU A 178 10.41 -16.51 6.45
C GLU A 178 9.16 -17.16 5.91
N GLY A 179 9.20 -17.59 4.65
CA GLY A 179 8.08 -18.30 4.04
C GLY A 179 8.11 -18.25 2.53
N GLU A 180 6.99 -18.61 1.95
CA GLU A 180 6.80 -18.66 0.50
C GLU A 180 5.50 -17.97 0.11
N MET A 181 5.52 -17.23 -0.99
CA MET A 181 4.35 -16.70 -1.66
C MET A 181 4.40 -17.09 -3.14
N TRP A 182 3.29 -17.55 -3.71
CA TRP A 182 3.13 -18.00 -5.12
C TRP A 182 4.29 -18.83 -5.68
N GLY A 183 4.87 -19.72 -4.89
CA GLY A 183 6.00 -20.56 -5.30
C GLY A 183 7.36 -19.86 -5.25
N LYS A 184 7.47 -18.67 -4.67
CA LYS A 184 8.70 -17.93 -4.45
C LYS A 184 8.98 -17.83 -2.95
N ASN A 185 10.19 -18.25 -2.54
CA ASN A 185 10.61 -18.13 -1.14
C ASN A 185 10.97 -16.70 -0.78
N ALA A 186 11.07 -16.41 0.52
CA ALA A 186 11.37 -15.09 1.05
C ALA A 186 12.75 -14.52 0.65
N ASN A 187 13.63 -15.31 0.07
CA ASN A 187 14.92 -14.88 -0.48
C ASN A 187 14.83 -14.47 -1.96
N PHE A 188 13.66 -14.67 -2.61
CA PHE A 188 13.46 -14.26 -3.98
C PHE A 188 13.32 -12.74 -4.06
N LEU A 189 14.28 -12.09 -4.71
CA LEU A 189 14.32 -10.64 -4.87
C LEU A 189 13.81 -10.15 -6.23
N GLY A 190 13.37 -11.05 -7.09
CA GLY A 190 12.94 -10.73 -8.45
C GLY A 190 14.10 -10.40 -9.41
N LYS A 191 15.32 -10.41 -8.95
CA LYS A 191 16.49 -10.04 -9.77
C LYS A 191 16.83 -11.07 -10.81
N GLU A 192 16.59 -12.36 -10.54
CA GLU A 192 16.77 -13.44 -11.50
C GLU A 192 15.91 -13.24 -12.75
N ALA A 193 14.70 -12.72 -12.55
CA ALA A 193 13.78 -12.43 -13.64
C ALA A 193 14.22 -11.27 -14.54
N PHE A 194 15.18 -10.48 -14.08
CA PHE A 194 15.73 -9.33 -14.84
C PHE A 194 17.15 -9.55 -15.34
N GLY A 195 17.61 -10.82 -15.39
CA GLY A 195 18.97 -11.14 -15.84
C GLY A 195 20.07 -10.73 -14.85
N GLY A 196 19.71 -10.47 -13.61
CA GLY A 196 20.69 -10.25 -12.54
C GLY A 196 21.40 -11.53 -12.14
N ALA A 197 22.61 -11.42 -11.58
CA ALA A 197 23.33 -12.56 -11.03
C ALA A 197 22.50 -13.23 -9.93
N GLU A 198 22.53 -14.57 -9.92
CA GLU A 198 21.91 -15.36 -8.87
C GLU A 198 22.41 -14.85 -7.50
N MET A 199 21.49 -14.33 -6.69
CA MET A 199 21.84 -13.87 -5.36
C MET A 199 21.96 -15.08 -4.44
N LYS A 200 23.16 -15.26 -3.88
CA LYS A 200 23.35 -16.30 -2.87
C LYS A 200 22.43 -16.03 -1.68
N PRO A 201 21.70 -17.04 -1.22
CA PRO A 201 20.89 -16.91 0.00
C PRO A 201 21.79 -16.43 1.14
N ARG A 202 21.39 -15.38 1.81
CA ARG A 202 22.01 -14.93 3.05
C ARG A 202 21.25 -15.49 4.26
N PRO A 203 21.89 -15.63 5.42
CA PRO A 203 21.20 -15.97 6.65
C PRO A 203 20.11 -14.93 6.96
N ILE A 204 18.94 -15.41 7.34
CA ILE A 204 17.84 -14.55 7.85
C ILE A 204 18.28 -13.94 9.18
N GLN A 205 17.96 -12.68 9.37
CA GLN A 205 18.28 -11.92 10.56
C GLN A 205 17.04 -11.66 11.41
N ALA A 206 17.22 -11.12 12.61
CA ALA A 206 16.08 -10.78 13.45
C ALA A 206 15.18 -9.73 12.76
N PRO A 207 13.85 -9.84 12.86
CA PRO A 207 12.94 -8.81 12.36
C PRO A 207 13.31 -7.42 12.90
N GLY A 208 13.34 -6.42 12.01
CA GLY A 208 13.73 -5.05 12.34
C GLY A 208 15.22 -4.76 12.29
N SER A 209 16.07 -5.75 12.01
CA SER A 209 17.54 -5.56 12.05
C SER A 209 18.19 -5.39 10.67
N PHE A 210 17.47 -5.67 9.59
CA PHE A 210 18.03 -5.63 8.25
C PHE A 210 17.01 -5.18 7.21
N TYR A 211 17.36 -4.11 6.48
CA TYR A 211 16.56 -3.62 5.35
C TYR A 211 16.83 -4.47 4.11
N GLU A 212 15.78 -4.98 3.51
CA GLU A 212 15.85 -5.63 2.21
C GLU A 212 14.57 -5.36 1.40
N TYR A 213 14.72 -4.67 0.26
CA TYR A 213 13.62 -4.51 -0.66
C TYR A 213 13.23 -5.87 -1.23
N ASN A 214 12.06 -6.39 -0.86
CA ASN A 214 11.67 -7.77 -1.12
C ASN A 214 10.20 -7.89 -1.48
N ASP A 215 9.91 -8.39 -2.70
CA ASP A 215 8.55 -8.51 -3.20
C ASP A 215 7.76 -9.62 -2.52
N VAL A 216 8.40 -10.71 -2.10
CA VAL A 216 7.72 -11.80 -1.40
C VAL A 216 7.20 -11.33 -0.05
N ARG A 217 8.05 -10.65 0.72
CA ARG A 217 7.70 -10.12 2.04
C ARG A 217 6.62 -9.05 1.98
N ILE A 218 6.65 -8.17 0.96
CA ILE A 218 5.61 -7.15 0.82
C ILE A 218 4.28 -7.74 0.36
N ASN A 219 4.29 -8.81 -0.42
CA ASN A 219 3.05 -9.53 -0.76
C ASN A 219 2.50 -10.30 0.44
N ARG A 220 3.37 -10.82 1.33
CA ARG A 220 2.92 -11.36 2.62
C ARG A 220 2.23 -10.28 3.46
N PHE A 221 2.76 -9.07 3.47
CA PHE A 221 2.12 -7.92 4.12
C PHE A 221 0.74 -7.61 3.52
N ALA A 222 0.62 -7.62 2.20
CA ALA A 222 -0.66 -7.43 1.51
C ALA A 222 -1.69 -8.50 1.92
N LEU A 223 -1.28 -9.77 2.01
CA LEU A 223 -2.13 -10.85 2.50
C LEU A 223 -2.56 -10.61 3.96
N SER A 224 -1.65 -10.15 4.80
CA SER A 224 -1.97 -9.84 6.21
C SER A 224 -3.04 -8.74 6.32
N LEU A 225 -2.94 -7.69 5.50
CA LEU A 225 -3.98 -6.66 5.44
C LEU A 225 -5.31 -7.20 4.90
N LEU A 226 -5.29 -8.08 3.90
CA LEU A 226 -6.49 -8.75 3.40
C LEU A 226 -7.18 -9.54 4.52
N ARG A 227 -6.41 -10.30 5.32
CA ARG A 227 -6.93 -11.06 6.48
C ARG A 227 -7.53 -10.12 7.52
N LEU A 228 -6.87 -9.00 7.78
CA LEU A 228 -7.31 -7.99 8.74
C LEU A 228 -8.63 -7.33 8.32
N PHE A 229 -8.71 -6.87 7.08
CA PHE A 229 -9.92 -6.22 6.54
C PHE A 229 -11.04 -7.22 6.22
N LYS A 230 -10.72 -8.50 6.01
CA LYS A 230 -11.65 -9.52 5.49
C LYS A 230 -12.32 -9.07 4.18
N LYS A 231 -11.58 -8.29 3.39
CA LYS A 231 -12.04 -7.67 2.15
C LYS A 231 -10.84 -7.52 1.20
N PRO A 232 -11.02 -7.72 -0.12
CA PRO A 232 -9.94 -7.49 -1.08
C PRO A 232 -9.34 -6.09 -0.94
N ILE A 233 -8.02 -6.01 -0.92
CA ILE A 233 -7.29 -4.73 -0.76
C ILE A 233 -7.65 -3.70 -1.83
N PRO A 234 -7.83 -4.07 -3.12
CA PRO A 234 -8.32 -3.13 -4.13
C PRO A 234 -9.66 -2.51 -3.80
N ASP A 235 -10.57 -3.27 -3.18
CA ASP A 235 -11.88 -2.76 -2.78
C ASP A 235 -11.76 -1.79 -1.60
N VAL A 236 -10.90 -2.09 -0.63
CA VAL A 236 -10.61 -1.16 0.46
C VAL A 236 -10.03 0.14 -0.09
N PHE A 237 -9.04 0.05 -0.97
CA PHE A 237 -8.40 1.22 -1.57
C PHE A 237 -9.37 2.05 -2.41
N ARG A 238 -10.23 1.38 -3.21
CA ARG A 238 -11.29 2.06 -3.98
C ARG A 238 -12.22 2.85 -3.06
N ASP A 239 -12.75 2.20 -2.03
CA ASP A 239 -13.84 2.76 -1.24
C ASP A 239 -13.35 3.83 -0.26
N GLU A 240 -12.13 3.66 0.27
CA GLU A 240 -11.59 4.52 1.31
C GLU A 240 -10.67 5.64 0.78
N VAL A 241 -10.14 5.48 -0.43
CA VAL A 241 -9.19 6.45 -1.01
C VAL A 241 -9.72 6.97 -2.34
N MET A 242 -9.83 6.12 -3.34
CA MET A 242 -10.05 6.55 -4.72
C MET A 242 -11.40 7.24 -4.91
N ASN A 243 -12.47 6.70 -4.33
CA ASN A 243 -13.79 7.31 -4.39
C ASN A 243 -13.86 8.64 -3.62
N PRO A 244 -13.40 8.74 -2.35
CA PRO A 244 -13.41 9.99 -1.59
C PRO A 244 -12.63 11.13 -2.25
N ILE A 245 -11.47 10.86 -2.86
CA ILE A 245 -10.69 11.89 -3.55
C ILE A 245 -11.17 12.18 -4.97
N GLY A 246 -12.23 11.51 -5.43
CA GLY A 246 -12.75 11.70 -6.79
C GLY A 246 -11.80 11.21 -7.89
N ALA A 247 -10.95 10.22 -7.63
CA ALA A 247 -10.07 9.64 -8.63
C ALA A 247 -10.86 8.98 -9.77
N SER A 248 -10.20 8.80 -10.93
CA SER A 248 -10.81 8.08 -12.06
C SER A 248 -11.19 6.65 -11.68
N THR A 249 -12.06 6.02 -12.44
CA THR A 249 -12.49 4.63 -12.25
C THR A 249 -11.81 3.67 -13.25
N THR A 250 -10.84 4.16 -14.01
CA THR A 250 -10.16 3.39 -15.07
C THR A 250 -8.99 2.55 -14.57
N TRP A 251 -8.51 2.82 -13.36
CA TRP A 251 -7.42 2.04 -12.75
C TRP A 251 -7.85 0.59 -12.47
N LYS A 252 -6.88 -0.31 -12.48
CA LYS A 252 -7.07 -1.71 -12.14
C LYS A 252 -5.96 -2.14 -11.18
N TRP A 253 -6.30 -2.99 -10.24
CA TRP A 253 -5.34 -3.70 -9.41
C TRP A 253 -5.41 -5.18 -9.76
N VAL A 254 -4.31 -5.74 -10.23
CA VAL A 254 -4.27 -7.13 -10.68
C VAL A 254 -3.53 -7.96 -9.62
N PRO A 255 -4.26 -8.75 -8.82
CA PRO A 255 -3.67 -9.54 -7.75
C PRO A 255 -3.14 -10.89 -8.22
N ASN A 256 -2.35 -11.53 -7.34
CA ASN A 256 -1.98 -12.94 -7.44
C ASN A 256 -2.96 -13.81 -6.62
N PRO A 257 -3.29 -15.04 -7.06
CA PRO A 257 -4.01 -15.97 -6.21
C PRO A 257 -3.13 -16.48 -5.08
N VAL A 258 -3.68 -16.66 -3.90
CA VAL A 258 -3.04 -17.41 -2.83
C VAL A 258 -3.32 -18.89 -3.01
N LYS A 259 -2.25 -19.69 -3.12
CA LYS A 259 -2.30 -21.08 -3.64
C LYS A 259 -3.16 -22.05 -2.83
N ALA A 260 -3.38 -21.76 -1.55
CA ALA A 260 -4.02 -22.71 -0.62
C ALA A 260 -5.54 -22.57 -0.51
N SER A 261 -6.12 -21.45 -0.88
CA SER A 261 -7.51 -21.11 -0.58
C SER A 261 -8.30 -20.52 -1.75
N GLY A 262 -7.65 -20.26 -2.87
CA GLY A 262 -8.25 -19.45 -3.94
C GLY A 262 -8.48 -17.98 -3.54
N GLU A 263 -7.90 -17.56 -2.44
CA GLU A 263 -7.92 -16.18 -1.94
C GLU A 263 -6.76 -15.35 -2.54
N TRP A 264 -6.93 -14.06 -2.55
CA TRP A 264 -6.04 -13.08 -3.24
C TRP A 264 -5.69 -11.90 -2.34
#